data_588e26e62202568c827a6204bb4c53dd
#
_entry.id   588e26e62202568c827a6204bb4c53dd
#
_cell.length_a   1.000
_cell.length_b   1.000
_cell.length_c   1.000
_cell.angle_alpha   90.00
_cell.angle_beta   90.00
_cell.angle_gamma   90.00
#
_symmetry.space_group_name_H-M   'P 1'
#
loop_
_entity.id
_entity.type
_entity.pdbx_description
1 polymer ?
#
loop_
_entity_poly.entity_id
_entity_poly.type
_entity_poly.pdbx_seq_one_letter_code
_entity_poly.pdbx_strand_id
1 'polypeptide(L)'
;RRQRQMCIRDRFRLRRSLYIYLSRRKIFENICLSLIFNFSLFKIYLMTITKIISYFITLSMAGVIFWAQGEVTIFDSPIPDLPWGVVSLVDLYSGFVLFSLWIFYKENILPAIVWTFFVMTLGSFTIALYVIYSINKSDGNIQKFFMGDNS
;
A
#
# COMPACT_ATOMS: atom_id res chain seq x y z
N ARG A 1 7.32 70.41 3.35
CA ARG A 1 7.59 69.50 4.52
C ARG A 1 6.59 68.32 4.57
N ARG A 2 5.29 68.50 4.30
CA ARG A 2 4.27 67.41 4.35
C ARG A 2 4.50 66.30 3.34
N GLN A 3 4.95 66.56 2.12
CA GLN A 3 5.19 65.52 1.10
C GLN A 3 6.34 64.57 1.44
N ARG A 4 7.39 65.03 2.08
CA ARG A 4 8.51 64.16 2.51
C ARG A 4 8.09 63.19 3.63
N GLN A 5 7.23 63.62 4.54
CA GLN A 5 6.74 62.76 5.62
C GLN A 5 5.78 61.67 5.11
N MET A 6 5.00 61.96 4.03
CA MET A 6 4.13 61.00 3.38
C MET A 6 4.92 59.86 2.71
N CYS A 7 5.97 60.18 1.98
CA CYS A 7 6.85 59.19 1.30
C CYS A 7 7.59 58.25 2.28
N ILE A 8 7.99 58.75 3.46
CA ILE A 8 8.65 57.94 4.49
C ILE A 8 7.66 56.95 5.11
N ARG A 9 6.44 57.37 5.40
CA ARG A 9 5.37 56.56 6.00
C ARG A 9 4.96 55.41 5.07
N ASP A 10 4.85 55.67 3.78
CA ASP A 10 4.49 54.66 2.77
C ASP A 10 5.60 53.64 2.58
N ARG A 11 6.86 54.04 2.64
CA ARG A 11 8.01 53.12 2.58
C ARG A 11 8.09 52.15 3.79
N PHE A 12 7.73 52.65 4.99
CA PHE A 12 7.64 51.83 6.19
C PHE A 12 6.45 50.84 6.11
N ARG A 13 5.31 51.26 5.58
CA ARG A 13 4.12 50.42 5.40
C ARG A 13 4.38 49.31 4.40
N LEU A 14 5.00 49.59 3.27
CA LEU A 14 5.39 48.61 2.26
C LEU A 14 6.42 47.58 2.81
N ARG A 15 7.42 48.04 3.55
CA ARG A 15 8.41 47.18 4.16
C ARG A 15 7.78 46.22 5.18
N ARG A 16 6.83 46.68 5.99
CA ARG A 16 6.09 45.89 6.95
C ARG A 16 5.16 44.88 6.27
N SER A 17 4.49 45.27 5.22
CA SER A 17 3.64 44.37 4.41
C SER A 17 4.45 43.27 3.74
N LEU A 18 5.62 43.61 3.16
CA LEU A 18 6.53 42.66 2.53
C LEU A 18 7.08 41.66 3.55
N TYR A 19 7.45 42.13 4.75
CA TYR A 19 7.95 41.29 5.83
C TYR A 19 6.91 40.27 6.30
N ILE A 20 5.65 40.70 6.47
CA ILE A 20 4.53 39.83 6.84
C ILE A 20 4.25 38.80 5.74
N TYR A 21 4.30 39.20 4.47
CA TYR A 21 4.12 38.29 3.32
C TYR A 21 5.21 37.23 3.27
N LEU A 22 6.47 37.61 3.39
CA LEU A 22 7.61 36.69 3.39
C LEU A 22 7.60 35.75 4.61
N SER A 23 7.20 36.25 5.77
CA SER A 23 7.04 35.43 6.97
C SER A 23 5.94 34.39 6.81
N ARG A 24 4.79 34.74 6.28
CA ARG A 24 3.69 33.80 5.98
C ARG A 24 4.09 32.76 4.96
N ARG A 25 4.84 33.15 3.93
CA ARG A 25 5.35 32.23 2.92
C ARG A 25 6.29 31.18 3.52
N LYS A 26 7.24 31.60 4.35
CA LYS A 26 8.15 30.68 5.07
C LYS A 26 7.39 29.72 6.01
N ILE A 27 6.40 30.20 6.73
CA ILE A 27 5.57 29.36 7.59
C ILE A 27 4.81 28.33 6.76
N PHE A 28 4.23 28.75 5.63
CA PHE A 28 3.53 27.83 4.72
C PHE A 28 4.46 26.78 4.11
N GLU A 29 5.66 27.18 3.65
CA GLU A 29 6.69 26.25 3.15
C GLU A 29 7.11 25.24 4.22
N ASN A 30 7.34 25.68 5.45
CA ASN A 30 7.71 24.78 6.55
C ASN A 30 6.59 23.80 6.92
N ILE A 31 5.32 24.24 6.94
CA ILE A 31 4.17 23.37 7.18
C ILE A 31 4.03 22.35 6.04
N CYS A 32 4.16 22.79 4.79
CA CYS A 32 4.09 21.92 3.63
C CYS A 32 5.22 20.87 3.64
N LEU A 33 6.45 21.28 3.97
CA LEU A 33 7.59 20.36 4.10
C LEU A 33 7.37 19.35 5.23
N SER A 34 6.86 19.79 6.38
CA SER A 34 6.54 18.91 7.51
C SER A 34 5.45 17.89 7.16
N LEU A 35 4.41 18.30 6.44
CA LEU A 35 3.35 17.41 5.97
C LEU A 35 3.88 16.37 4.97
N ILE A 36 4.70 16.79 4.00
CA ILE A 36 5.32 15.89 3.02
C ILE A 36 6.22 14.89 3.73
N PHE A 37 7.03 15.33 4.69
CA PHE A 37 7.93 14.48 5.45
C PHE A 37 7.15 13.45 6.29
N ASN A 38 6.11 13.86 7.02
CA ASN A 38 5.25 12.96 7.76
C ASN A 38 4.54 11.94 6.86
N PHE A 39 4.06 12.37 5.69
CA PHE A 39 3.43 11.49 4.72
C PHE A 39 4.41 10.48 4.13
N SER A 40 5.65 10.88 3.88
CA SER A 40 6.72 9.98 3.42
C SER A 40 7.08 8.94 4.47
N LEU A 41 7.25 9.34 5.74
CA LEU A 41 7.49 8.41 6.84
C LEU A 41 6.33 7.43 7.04
N PHE A 42 5.09 7.90 6.94
CA PHE A 42 3.90 7.06 7.02
C PHE A 42 3.90 5.98 5.94
N LYS A 43 4.28 6.33 4.70
CA LYS A 43 4.39 5.37 3.59
C LYS A 43 5.43 4.28 3.87
N ILE A 44 6.61 4.66 4.34
CA ILE A 44 7.70 3.71 4.68
C ILE A 44 7.25 2.78 5.80
N TYR A 45 6.61 3.33 6.84
CA TYR A 45 6.09 2.56 7.97
C TYR A 45 5.01 1.55 7.51
N LEU A 46 4.09 1.98 6.66
CA LEU A 46 3.04 1.12 6.09
C LEU A 46 3.64 -0.04 5.29
N MET A 47 4.62 0.20 4.43
CA MET A 47 5.31 -0.84 3.66
C MET A 47 6.01 -1.85 4.56
N THR A 48 6.68 -1.38 5.63
CA THR A 48 7.36 -2.25 6.59
C THR A 48 6.38 -3.13 7.35
N ILE A 49 5.27 -2.57 7.83
CA ILE A 49 4.21 -3.33 8.51
C ILE A 49 3.60 -4.36 7.57
N THR A 50 3.25 -3.98 6.34
CA THR A 50 2.70 -4.90 5.35
C THR A 50 3.64 -6.08 5.11
N LYS A 51 4.94 -5.83 5.03
CA LYS A 51 5.96 -6.88 4.87
C LYS A 51 5.99 -7.83 6.07
N ILE A 52 5.98 -7.30 7.30
CA ILE A 52 5.99 -8.11 8.53
C ILE A 52 4.72 -8.98 8.60
N ILE A 53 3.56 -8.39 8.35
CA ILE A 53 2.28 -9.11 8.35
C ILE A 53 2.27 -10.21 7.30
N SER A 54 2.79 -9.96 6.09
CA SER A 54 2.87 -10.95 5.03
C SER A 54 3.77 -12.13 5.39
N TYR A 55 4.90 -11.90 6.03
CA TYR A 55 5.75 -12.98 6.55
C TYR A 55 5.03 -13.81 7.62
N PHE A 56 4.32 -13.14 8.54
CA PHE A 56 3.55 -13.83 9.58
C PHE A 56 2.45 -14.70 8.98
N ILE A 57 1.69 -14.20 8.01
CA ILE A 57 0.64 -14.94 7.31
C ILE A 57 1.26 -16.15 6.57
N THR A 58 2.37 -15.96 5.86
CA THR A 58 3.05 -17.05 5.13
C THR A 58 3.44 -18.18 6.08
N LEU A 59 4.07 -17.86 7.22
CA LEU A 59 4.48 -18.88 8.19
C LEU A 59 3.28 -19.58 8.83
N SER A 60 2.25 -18.82 9.22
CA SER A 60 1.05 -19.39 9.81
C SER A 60 0.32 -20.31 8.85
N MET A 61 0.15 -19.89 7.59
CA MET A 61 -0.51 -20.71 6.57
C MET A 61 0.28 -21.98 6.22
N ALA A 62 1.62 -21.87 6.14
CA ALA A 62 2.46 -23.04 5.93
C ALA A 62 2.28 -24.08 7.07
N GLY A 63 2.26 -23.61 8.33
CA GLY A 63 2.05 -24.48 9.49
C GLY A 63 0.67 -25.14 9.49
N VAL A 64 -0.38 -24.37 9.22
CA VAL A 64 -1.76 -24.90 9.16
C VAL A 64 -1.94 -25.89 8.01
N ILE A 65 -1.40 -25.61 6.83
CA ILE A 65 -1.46 -26.53 5.67
C ILE A 65 -0.76 -27.83 6.02
N PHE A 66 0.44 -27.77 6.63
CA PHE A 66 1.18 -28.96 7.02
C PHE A 66 0.43 -29.81 8.06
N TRP A 67 -0.16 -29.15 9.07
CA TRP A 67 -0.95 -29.82 10.07
C TRP A 67 -2.22 -30.46 9.46
N ALA A 68 -2.97 -29.73 8.65
CA ALA A 68 -4.21 -30.19 8.03
C ALA A 68 -4.01 -31.40 7.11
N GLN A 69 -2.89 -31.47 6.39
CA GLN A 69 -2.53 -32.61 5.54
C GLN A 69 -2.29 -33.88 6.36
N GLY A 70 -1.90 -33.74 7.63
CA GLY A 70 -1.73 -34.88 8.55
C GLY A 70 -3.05 -35.45 9.07
N GLU A 71 -4.13 -34.63 9.10
CA GLU A 71 -5.42 -35.03 9.66
C GLU A 71 -6.39 -35.51 8.56
N VAL A 72 -6.56 -34.73 7.48
CA VAL A 72 -7.52 -35.03 6.40
C VAL A 72 -6.93 -34.55 5.07
N THR A 73 -7.05 -35.37 4.02
CA THR A 73 -6.65 -34.95 2.67
C THR A 73 -7.62 -33.89 2.13
N ILE A 74 -7.11 -32.99 1.28
CA ILE A 74 -7.93 -31.91 0.71
C ILE A 74 -9.18 -32.43 -0.01
N PHE A 75 -9.06 -33.62 -0.63
CA PHE A 75 -10.14 -34.22 -1.42
C PHE A 75 -11.23 -34.88 -0.57
N ASP A 76 -10.95 -35.23 0.68
CA ASP A 76 -11.87 -35.87 1.61
C ASP A 76 -12.50 -34.87 2.61
N SER A 77 -12.28 -33.57 2.38
CA SER A 77 -12.81 -32.51 3.24
C SER A 77 -14.33 -32.41 3.14
N PRO A 78 -15.09 -32.43 4.26
CA PRO A 78 -16.55 -32.29 4.27
C PRO A 78 -17.03 -30.83 4.05
N ILE A 79 -16.13 -29.89 3.79
CA ILE A 79 -16.48 -28.46 3.66
C ILE A 79 -17.52 -28.22 2.57
N PRO A 80 -17.44 -28.83 1.36
CA PRO A 80 -18.41 -28.61 0.30
C PRO A 80 -19.81 -29.15 0.64
N ASP A 81 -19.93 -30.09 1.57
CA ASP A 81 -21.21 -30.69 1.97
C ASP A 81 -21.98 -29.81 2.96
N LEU A 82 -21.33 -28.81 3.54
CA LEU A 82 -21.93 -27.89 4.49
C LEU A 82 -22.40 -26.60 3.79
N PRO A 83 -23.66 -26.16 3.95
CA PRO A 83 -24.15 -24.92 3.31
C PRO A 83 -23.28 -23.68 3.60
N TRP A 84 -22.83 -23.50 4.85
CA TRP A 84 -21.91 -22.44 5.23
C TRP A 84 -20.49 -22.66 4.71
N GLY A 85 -20.10 -23.90 4.46
CA GLY A 85 -18.84 -24.22 3.78
C GLY A 85 -18.83 -23.70 2.35
N VAL A 86 -19.92 -23.92 1.61
CA VAL A 86 -20.08 -23.37 0.24
C VAL A 86 -20.03 -21.85 0.24
N VAL A 87 -20.73 -21.19 1.16
CA VAL A 87 -20.67 -19.72 1.29
C VAL A 87 -19.24 -19.24 1.52
N SER A 88 -18.50 -19.88 2.43
CA SER A 88 -17.11 -19.53 2.72
C SER A 88 -16.19 -19.73 1.52
N LEU A 89 -16.39 -20.80 0.74
CA LEU A 89 -15.61 -21.04 -0.48
C LEU A 89 -15.88 -19.96 -1.53
N VAL A 90 -17.14 -19.60 -1.77
CA VAL A 90 -17.49 -18.55 -2.75
C VAL A 90 -16.90 -17.21 -2.33
N ASP A 91 -16.97 -16.84 -1.05
CA ASP A 91 -16.37 -15.60 -0.53
C ASP A 91 -14.86 -15.59 -0.73
N LEU A 92 -14.17 -16.68 -0.37
CA LEU A 92 -12.72 -16.84 -0.51
C LEU A 92 -12.29 -16.72 -1.99
N TYR A 93 -12.94 -17.47 -2.88
CA TYR A 93 -12.59 -17.45 -4.31
C TYR A 93 -12.91 -16.12 -4.98
N SER A 94 -13.97 -15.42 -4.58
CA SER A 94 -14.23 -14.07 -5.08
C SER A 94 -13.11 -13.09 -4.70
N GLY A 95 -12.58 -13.18 -3.46
CA GLY A 95 -11.39 -12.44 -3.06
C GLY A 95 -10.15 -12.77 -3.91
N PHE A 96 -9.94 -14.05 -4.23
CA PHE A 96 -8.83 -14.49 -5.09
C PHE A 96 -8.94 -13.95 -6.51
N VAL A 97 -10.16 -13.93 -7.08
CA VAL A 97 -10.40 -13.34 -8.42
C VAL A 97 -10.07 -11.85 -8.42
N LEU A 98 -10.54 -11.08 -7.43
CA LEU A 98 -10.25 -9.64 -7.34
C LEU A 98 -8.74 -9.39 -7.19
N PHE A 99 -8.05 -10.19 -6.36
CA PHE A 99 -6.59 -10.07 -6.22
C PHE A 99 -5.86 -10.43 -7.52
N SER A 100 -6.32 -11.44 -8.24
CA SER A 100 -5.75 -11.85 -9.53
C SER A 100 -5.91 -10.75 -10.59
N LEU A 101 -7.04 -10.04 -10.63
CA LEU A 101 -7.23 -8.89 -11.51
C LEU A 101 -6.20 -7.79 -11.23
N TRP A 102 -5.87 -7.54 -9.96
CA TRP A 102 -4.80 -6.61 -9.62
C TRP A 102 -3.42 -7.09 -10.09
N ILE A 103 -3.11 -8.39 -9.99
CA ILE A 103 -1.87 -8.96 -10.53
C ILE A 103 -1.80 -8.76 -12.04
N PHE A 104 -2.89 -9.04 -12.80
CA PHE A 104 -2.94 -8.82 -14.24
C PHE A 104 -2.77 -7.37 -14.66
N TYR A 105 -3.27 -6.43 -13.84
CA TYR A 105 -3.06 -5.00 -14.08
C TYR A 105 -1.60 -4.58 -13.89
N LYS A 106 -0.91 -5.20 -12.94
CA LYS A 106 0.42 -4.79 -12.49
C LYS A 106 1.57 -5.48 -13.23
N GLU A 107 1.44 -6.77 -13.47
CA GLU A 107 2.50 -7.61 -14.05
C GLU A 107 2.22 -7.90 -15.55
N ASN A 108 3.28 -8.28 -16.28
CA ASN A 108 3.13 -8.80 -17.63
C ASN A 108 2.29 -10.08 -17.65
N ILE A 109 1.71 -10.42 -18.80
CA ILE A 109 0.76 -11.53 -18.96
C ILE A 109 1.32 -12.87 -18.46
N LEU A 110 2.57 -13.22 -18.78
CA LEU A 110 3.16 -14.52 -18.38
C LEU A 110 3.32 -14.65 -16.85
N PRO A 111 3.98 -13.70 -16.13
CA PRO A 111 4.02 -13.76 -14.67
C PRO A 111 2.63 -13.70 -14.03
N ALA A 112 1.70 -12.93 -14.58
CA ALA A 112 0.35 -12.79 -14.05
C ALA A 112 -0.40 -14.14 -14.08
N ILE A 113 -0.32 -14.88 -15.17
CA ILE A 113 -0.93 -16.22 -15.28
C ILE A 113 -0.34 -17.17 -14.24
N VAL A 114 0.99 -17.20 -14.08
CA VAL A 114 1.64 -18.08 -13.12
C VAL A 114 1.22 -17.76 -11.69
N TRP A 115 1.25 -16.48 -11.29
CA TRP A 115 0.82 -16.08 -9.96
C TRP A 115 -0.65 -16.36 -9.70
N THR A 116 -1.52 -16.09 -10.69
CA THR A 116 -2.96 -16.37 -10.58
C THR A 116 -3.24 -17.86 -10.40
N PHE A 117 -2.53 -18.73 -11.14
CA PHE A 117 -2.65 -20.18 -10.96
C PHE A 117 -2.33 -20.60 -9.52
N PHE A 118 -1.22 -20.09 -8.95
CA PHE A 118 -0.86 -20.39 -7.57
C PHE A 118 -1.81 -19.75 -6.54
N VAL A 119 -2.37 -18.57 -6.80
CA VAL A 119 -3.39 -17.97 -5.94
C VAL A 119 -4.66 -18.83 -5.89
N MET A 120 -5.09 -19.38 -7.03
CA MET A 120 -6.28 -20.22 -7.08
C MET A 120 -6.08 -21.60 -6.42
N THR A 121 -4.85 -22.13 -6.38
CA THR A 121 -4.54 -23.44 -5.81
C THR A 121 -4.13 -23.40 -4.34
N LEU A 122 -3.27 -22.47 -3.96
CA LEU A 122 -2.69 -22.33 -2.61
C LEU A 122 -3.30 -21.16 -1.80
N GLY A 123 -4.15 -20.36 -2.43
CA GLY A 123 -4.92 -19.32 -1.75
C GLY A 123 -4.08 -18.24 -1.09
N SER A 124 -4.45 -17.93 0.16
CA SER A 124 -3.85 -16.85 0.96
C SER A 124 -2.34 -17.01 1.18
N PHE A 125 -1.81 -18.21 1.15
CA PHE A 125 -0.38 -18.45 1.21
C PHE A 125 0.36 -17.80 0.03
N THR A 126 -0.13 -18.04 -1.19
CA THR A 126 0.46 -17.43 -2.40
C THR A 126 0.28 -15.92 -2.44
N ILE A 127 -0.87 -15.42 -1.96
CA ILE A 127 -1.10 -13.97 -1.84
C ILE A 127 -0.03 -13.33 -0.96
N ALA A 128 0.25 -13.90 0.20
CA ALA A 128 1.27 -13.39 1.10
C ALA A 128 2.69 -13.44 0.49
N LEU A 129 3.04 -14.52 -0.21
CA LEU A 129 4.30 -14.64 -0.94
C LEU A 129 4.41 -13.58 -2.05
N TYR A 130 3.33 -13.37 -2.83
CA TYR A 130 3.32 -12.36 -3.88
C TYR A 130 3.50 -10.95 -3.32
N VAL A 131 2.86 -10.63 -2.19
CA VAL A 131 3.03 -9.34 -1.52
C VAL A 131 4.48 -9.13 -1.09
N ILE A 132 5.13 -10.14 -0.48
CA ILE A 132 6.55 -10.08 -0.11
C ILE A 132 7.44 -9.85 -1.34
N TYR A 133 7.22 -10.63 -2.41
CA TYR A 133 7.92 -10.48 -3.68
C TYR A 133 7.77 -9.08 -4.24
N SER A 134 6.54 -8.58 -4.29
CA SER A 134 6.20 -7.28 -4.82
C SER A 134 6.82 -6.12 -4.03
N ILE A 135 6.82 -6.19 -2.69
CA ILE A 135 7.47 -5.19 -1.83
C ILE A 135 8.98 -5.17 -2.07
N ASN A 136 9.61 -6.34 -2.17
CA ASN A 136 11.05 -6.42 -2.43
C ASN A 136 11.42 -5.88 -3.83
N LYS A 137 10.58 -6.13 -4.84
CA LYS A 137 10.77 -5.61 -6.22
C LYS A 137 10.56 -4.10 -6.31
N SER A 138 9.74 -3.51 -5.43
CA SER A 138 9.42 -2.08 -5.46
C SER A 138 10.44 -1.16 -4.78
N ASP A 139 11.46 -1.70 -4.10
CA ASP A 139 12.51 -0.95 -3.39
C ASP A 139 11.96 0.17 -2.47
N GLY A 140 10.83 -0.08 -1.82
CA GLY A 140 10.16 0.87 -0.93
C GLY A 140 9.33 1.95 -1.63
N ASN A 141 9.20 1.91 -2.97
CA ASN A 141 8.35 2.83 -3.71
C ASN A 141 6.91 2.29 -3.78
N ILE A 142 5.99 2.97 -3.08
CA ILE A 142 4.57 2.59 -3.05
C ILE A 142 3.92 2.63 -4.44
N GLN A 143 4.25 3.60 -5.27
CA GLN A 143 3.68 3.71 -6.61
C GLN A 143 4.09 2.49 -7.45
N LYS A 144 5.37 2.12 -7.42
CA LYS A 144 5.86 0.91 -8.08
C LYS A 144 5.28 -0.38 -7.49
N PHE A 145 5.00 -0.39 -6.17
CA PHE A 145 4.33 -1.52 -5.52
C PHE A 145 2.92 -1.76 -6.06
N PHE A 146 2.11 -0.71 -6.25
CA PHE A 146 0.73 -0.84 -6.71
C PHE A 146 0.58 -0.91 -8.23
N MET A 147 1.38 -0.17 -8.99
CA MET A 147 1.25 -0.02 -10.45
C MET A 147 2.27 -0.84 -11.26
N GLY A 148 3.31 -1.39 -10.62
CA GLY A 148 4.35 -2.16 -11.30
C GLY A 148 5.18 -1.31 -12.26
N ASP A 149 5.54 -1.91 -13.40
CA ASP A 149 6.32 -1.25 -14.44
C ASP A 149 5.47 -0.31 -15.33
N ASN A 150 4.15 -0.19 -15.04
CA ASN A 150 3.22 0.72 -15.71
C ASN A 150 3.17 2.12 -15.07
N SER A 151 4.11 2.43 -14.16
CA SER A 151 4.20 3.71 -13.46
C SER A 151 4.97 4.77 -14.22
#